data_73004676ed6de18333c2d751fbd5db25
#
_entry.id   73004676ed6de18333c2d751fbd5db25
#
_cell.length_a   1.000
_cell.length_b   1.000
_cell.length_c   1.000
_cell.angle_alpha   90.00
_cell.angle_beta   90.00
_cell.angle_gamma   90.00
#
_symmetry.space_group_name_H-M   'P 1'
#
loop_
_entity.id
_entity.type
_entity.pdbx_description
1 polymer ?
#
loop_
_entity_poly.entity_id
_entity_poly.type
_entity_poly.pdbx_seq_one_letter_code
_entity_poly.pdbx_strand_id
1 'polypeptide(L)'
;ILNQGIETGAKLVNLTKDKPAVILVPLIPNGKNSIYFQQLSRGCFELEPEDNCYRIDEQIAKMIDEAKVTVKEETNINLEDKIFLNGYSSSGVFAQRFSLLHPELIHTACIGGASGSIPIPIKNIGYPIGISDYKELTGKEFDMDSYCEIDFTYYVGELETINKVNTRFDDDGNPAPMHDMSYFKKSVPSEVGKQQRELFGDEMFERAKKTVETLKEQGVKINHKILYNCIHNDREAEKYNKENPGIPIVTGVREERDKIIKASLRAMNERQKHKEKEEKNIPN
;
A
#
# COMPACT_ATOMS: atom_id res chain seq x y z
N ILE A 1 15.42 -13.56 -0.51
CA ILE A 1 13.95 -13.29 -0.42
C ILE A 1 13.37 -14.03 0.77
N LEU A 2 13.52 -15.37 0.91
CA LEU A 2 12.94 -16.13 2.03
C LEU A 2 13.37 -15.59 3.41
N ASN A 3 14.66 -15.36 3.64
CA ASN A 3 15.16 -14.79 4.90
C ASN A 3 14.57 -13.42 5.21
N GLN A 4 14.38 -12.57 4.20
CA GLN A 4 13.72 -11.26 4.38
C GLN A 4 12.25 -11.39 4.77
N GLY A 5 11.54 -12.37 4.19
CA GLY A 5 10.16 -12.69 4.57
C GLY A 5 10.06 -13.13 6.03
N ILE A 6 10.94 -14.04 6.46
CA ILE A 6 11.02 -14.53 7.85
C ILE A 6 11.32 -13.39 8.83
N GLU A 7 12.31 -12.54 8.51
CA GLU A 7 12.64 -11.37 9.35
C GLU A 7 11.49 -10.37 9.44
N THR A 8 10.79 -10.14 8.34
CA THR A 8 9.61 -9.26 8.32
C THR A 8 8.50 -9.84 9.19
N GLY A 9 8.20 -11.14 9.04
CA GLY A 9 7.23 -11.84 9.87
C GLY A 9 7.57 -11.74 11.36
N ALA A 10 8.80 -12.02 11.75
CA ALA A 10 9.27 -11.94 13.13
C ALA A 10 9.13 -10.52 13.72
N LYS A 11 9.41 -9.47 12.94
CA LYS A 11 9.20 -8.08 13.36
C LYS A 11 7.72 -7.77 13.58
N LEU A 12 6.84 -8.21 12.67
CA LEU A 12 5.40 -8.00 12.78
C LEU A 12 4.81 -8.75 13.98
N VAL A 13 5.24 -9.97 14.26
CA VAL A 13 4.87 -10.71 15.48
C VAL A 13 5.18 -9.89 16.73
N ASN A 14 6.32 -9.20 16.78
CA ASN A 14 6.66 -8.34 17.90
C ASN A 14 5.72 -7.12 18.04
N LEU A 15 5.14 -6.64 16.95
CA LEU A 15 4.18 -5.54 16.98
C LEU A 15 2.79 -5.98 17.45
N THR A 16 2.49 -7.28 17.38
CA THR A 16 1.20 -7.86 17.76
C THR A 16 1.21 -8.59 19.10
N LYS A 17 2.30 -8.50 19.88
CA LYS A 17 2.48 -9.23 21.15
C LYS A 17 1.31 -9.10 22.14
N ASP A 18 0.67 -7.94 22.16
CA ASP A 18 -0.45 -7.66 23.07
C ASP A 18 -1.77 -8.27 22.58
N LYS A 19 -1.80 -8.82 21.36
CA LYS A 19 -3.00 -9.44 20.75
C LYS A 19 -2.59 -10.53 19.80
N PRO A 20 -3.16 -11.75 19.93
CA PRO A 20 -2.91 -12.84 19.00
C PRO A 20 -3.27 -12.43 17.58
N ALA A 21 -2.35 -12.61 16.66
CA ALA A 21 -2.57 -12.37 15.24
C ALA A 21 -1.81 -13.38 14.41
N VAL A 22 -2.42 -13.86 13.34
CA VAL A 22 -1.75 -14.65 12.32
C VAL A 22 -1.16 -13.68 11.28
N ILE A 23 0.09 -13.89 10.91
CA ILE A 23 0.80 -13.00 9.99
C ILE A 23 1.14 -13.77 8.72
N LEU A 24 0.53 -13.35 7.62
CA LEU A 24 0.85 -13.83 6.28
C LEU A 24 1.82 -12.85 5.61
N VAL A 25 2.98 -13.33 5.19
CA VAL A 25 3.99 -12.55 4.45
C VAL A 25 4.20 -13.19 3.08
N PRO A 26 3.47 -12.77 2.05
CA PRO A 26 3.63 -13.31 0.71
C PRO A 26 5.02 -13.02 0.14
N LEU A 27 5.66 -14.03 -0.44
CA LEU A 27 6.92 -13.87 -1.15
C LEU A 27 6.65 -13.64 -2.64
N ILE A 28 6.52 -12.38 -3.01
CA ILE A 28 6.24 -11.98 -4.38
C ILE A 28 7.57 -11.94 -5.16
N PRO A 29 7.67 -12.59 -6.32
CA PRO A 29 8.87 -12.55 -7.13
C PRO A 29 9.15 -11.15 -7.66
N ASN A 30 10.41 -10.89 -7.99
CA ASN A 30 10.78 -9.65 -8.67
C ASN A 30 10.11 -9.59 -10.05
N GLY A 31 9.94 -8.38 -10.55
CA GLY A 31 9.36 -8.12 -11.84
C GLY A 31 10.13 -8.80 -12.99
N LYS A 32 9.42 -9.12 -14.07
CA LYS A 32 9.93 -9.70 -15.31
C LYS A 32 9.43 -8.85 -16.48
N ASN A 33 10.27 -8.61 -17.48
CA ASN A 33 9.88 -7.86 -18.69
C ASN A 33 9.17 -6.51 -18.39
N SER A 34 9.66 -5.77 -17.40
CA SER A 34 9.07 -4.50 -16.97
C SER A 34 7.74 -4.59 -16.23
N ILE A 35 7.27 -5.78 -15.90
CA ILE A 35 6.12 -6.00 -15.03
C ILE A 35 6.61 -6.07 -13.59
N TYR A 36 6.05 -5.22 -12.73
CA TYR A 36 6.43 -5.15 -11.31
C TYR A 36 5.37 -5.83 -10.46
N PHE A 37 5.55 -7.15 -10.22
CA PHE A 37 4.63 -7.97 -9.45
C PHE A 37 4.47 -7.44 -8.01
N GLN A 38 5.58 -7.05 -7.39
CA GLN A 38 5.59 -6.47 -6.05
C GLN A 38 4.91 -5.10 -5.94
N GLN A 39 4.38 -4.57 -7.03
CA GLN A 39 3.60 -3.34 -7.07
C GLN A 39 2.23 -3.52 -7.72
N LEU A 40 1.83 -4.73 -8.10
CA LEU A 40 0.61 -4.96 -8.88
C LEU A 40 0.52 -4.00 -10.07
N SER A 41 1.57 -3.96 -10.90
CA SER A 41 1.55 -3.11 -12.10
C SER A 41 0.49 -3.60 -13.09
N ARG A 42 0.04 -2.72 -13.99
CA ARG A 42 -0.97 -3.07 -15.00
C ARG A 42 -0.60 -4.34 -15.78
N GLY A 43 0.68 -4.52 -16.10
CA GLY A 43 1.15 -5.71 -16.81
C GLY A 43 0.84 -7.05 -16.11
N CYS A 44 0.52 -7.05 -14.81
CA CYS A 44 0.09 -8.27 -14.12
C CYS A 44 -1.23 -8.83 -14.65
N PHE A 45 -2.04 -8.00 -15.32
CA PHE A 45 -3.32 -8.38 -15.95
C PHE A 45 -3.16 -8.76 -17.42
N GLU A 46 -1.99 -8.49 -18.02
CA GLU A 46 -1.68 -8.73 -19.42
C GLU A 46 -0.87 -10.03 -19.64
N LEU A 47 -0.62 -10.77 -18.56
CA LEU A 47 0.03 -12.08 -18.61
C LEU A 47 -0.94 -13.15 -19.12
N GLU A 48 -0.37 -14.20 -19.72
CA GLU A 48 -1.15 -15.39 -20.07
C GLU A 48 -1.52 -16.17 -18.78
N PRO A 49 -2.67 -16.87 -18.76
CA PRO A 49 -3.13 -17.62 -17.59
C PRO A 49 -2.13 -18.68 -17.08
N GLU A 50 -1.25 -19.18 -17.96
CA GLU A 50 -0.21 -20.16 -17.65
C GLU A 50 1.01 -19.55 -16.95
N ASP A 51 1.14 -18.23 -16.89
CA ASP A 51 2.23 -17.57 -16.18
C ASP A 51 1.99 -17.67 -14.68
N ASN A 52 3.00 -18.10 -13.92
CA ASN A 52 2.93 -18.28 -12.48
C ASN A 52 2.59 -16.97 -11.70
N CYS A 53 2.69 -15.83 -12.35
CA CYS A 53 2.38 -14.52 -11.78
C CYS A 53 1.10 -13.90 -12.38
N TYR A 54 0.37 -14.65 -13.23
CA TYR A 54 -0.93 -14.22 -13.72
C TYR A 54 -1.88 -13.96 -12.55
N ARG A 55 -2.53 -12.80 -12.56
CA ARG A 55 -3.46 -12.38 -11.50
C ARG A 55 -2.93 -12.67 -10.09
N ILE A 56 -1.72 -12.16 -9.80
CA ILE A 56 -1.09 -12.34 -8.50
C ILE A 56 -1.93 -11.76 -7.35
N ASP A 57 -2.80 -10.80 -7.64
CA ASP A 57 -3.82 -10.28 -6.72
C ASP A 57 -4.79 -11.38 -6.27
N GLU A 58 -5.34 -12.15 -7.20
CA GLU A 58 -6.23 -13.29 -6.90
C GLU A 58 -5.48 -14.42 -6.19
N GLN A 59 -4.20 -14.64 -6.51
CA GLN A 59 -3.38 -15.62 -5.81
C GLN A 59 -3.20 -15.24 -4.33
N ILE A 60 -2.95 -13.97 -4.04
CA ILE A 60 -2.85 -13.48 -2.65
C ILE A 60 -4.20 -13.60 -1.93
N ALA A 61 -5.32 -13.29 -2.61
CA ALA A 61 -6.65 -13.49 -2.04
C ALA A 61 -6.87 -14.96 -1.63
N LYS A 62 -6.52 -15.91 -2.51
CA LYS A 62 -6.59 -17.35 -2.20
C LYS A 62 -5.66 -17.75 -1.03
N MET A 63 -4.43 -17.20 -0.98
CA MET A 63 -3.52 -17.45 0.14
C MET A 63 -4.11 -16.98 1.49
N ILE A 64 -4.86 -15.88 1.51
CA ILE A 64 -5.56 -15.41 2.70
C ILE A 64 -6.62 -16.42 3.14
N ASP A 65 -7.42 -16.93 2.21
CA ASP A 65 -8.44 -17.92 2.51
C ASP A 65 -7.84 -19.26 2.97
N GLU A 66 -6.81 -19.74 2.29
CA GLU A 66 -6.08 -20.96 2.69
C GLU A 66 -5.45 -20.82 4.08
N ALA A 67 -4.90 -19.65 4.42
CA ALA A 67 -4.36 -19.39 5.75
C ALA A 67 -5.45 -19.46 6.83
N LYS A 68 -6.66 -18.94 6.55
CA LYS A 68 -7.80 -19.05 7.48
C LYS A 68 -8.21 -20.50 7.72
N VAL A 69 -8.30 -21.29 6.64
CA VAL A 69 -8.64 -22.72 6.71
C VAL A 69 -7.58 -23.46 7.53
N THR A 70 -6.31 -23.29 7.22
CA THR A 70 -5.20 -23.94 7.91
C THR A 70 -5.20 -23.63 9.41
N VAL A 71 -5.37 -22.36 9.79
CA VAL A 71 -5.43 -21.96 11.20
C VAL A 71 -6.64 -22.61 11.89
N LYS A 72 -7.79 -22.65 11.22
CA LYS A 72 -8.99 -23.30 11.77
C LYS A 72 -8.77 -24.79 12.01
N GLU A 73 -8.17 -25.49 11.05
CA GLU A 73 -7.90 -26.93 11.14
C GLU A 73 -6.87 -27.25 12.24
N GLU A 74 -5.80 -26.48 12.32
CA GLU A 74 -4.71 -26.74 13.27
C GLU A 74 -5.01 -26.30 14.70
N THR A 75 -5.80 -25.22 14.89
CA THR A 75 -5.98 -24.58 16.20
C THR A 75 -7.42 -24.55 16.69
N ASN A 76 -8.39 -24.89 15.84
CA ASN A 76 -9.83 -24.70 16.06
C ASN A 76 -10.23 -23.22 16.30
N ILE A 77 -9.41 -22.26 15.89
CA ILE A 77 -9.69 -20.81 15.98
C ILE A 77 -10.24 -20.33 14.65
N ASN A 78 -11.36 -19.62 14.67
CA ASN A 78 -11.84 -18.88 13.50
C ASN A 78 -11.16 -17.52 13.45
N LEU A 79 -10.57 -17.20 12.30
CA LEU A 79 -10.07 -15.86 12.02
C LEU A 79 -11.20 -14.97 11.49
N GLU A 80 -11.02 -13.66 11.63
CA GLU A 80 -11.92 -12.67 11.04
C GLU A 80 -11.95 -12.76 9.51
N ASP A 81 -13.09 -12.39 8.91
CA ASP A 81 -13.25 -12.42 7.46
C ASP A 81 -12.38 -11.39 6.76
N LYS A 82 -12.30 -10.18 7.32
CA LYS A 82 -11.50 -9.09 6.79
C LYS A 82 -10.15 -8.99 7.50
N ILE A 83 -9.11 -8.63 6.74
CA ILE A 83 -7.72 -8.57 7.21
C ILE A 83 -7.28 -7.16 7.60
N PHE A 84 -6.19 -7.10 8.38
CA PHE A 84 -5.33 -5.94 8.50
C PHE A 84 -4.22 -6.04 7.44
N LEU A 85 -4.20 -5.09 6.50
CA LEU A 85 -3.20 -5.02 5.45
C LEU A 85 -2.12 -3.99 5.79
N ASN A 86 -0.86 -4.36 5.66
CA ASN A 86 0.25 -3.44 5.89
C ASN A 86 1.28 -3.49 4.76
N GLY A 87 1.70 -2.31 4.30
CA GLY A 87 2.72 -2.19 3.28
C GLY A 87 3.53 -0.90 3.39
N TYR A 88 4.81 -0.97 3.00
CA TYR A 88 5.70 0.18 2.97
C TYR A 88 6.52 0.22 1.68
N SER A 89 6.71 1.41 1.09
CA SER A 89 7.45 1.58 -0.17
C SER A 89 6.82 0.75 -1.30
N SER A 90 7.55 -0.14 -1.94
CA SER A 90 7.03 -1.01 -3.00
C SER A 90 5.86 -1.88 -2.54
N SER A 91 5.94 -2.47 -1.33
CA SER A 91 4.81 -3.20 -0.75
C SER A 91 3.66 -2.27 -0.32
N GLY A 92 3.94 -1.00 -0.07
CA GLY A 92 2.91 0.03 0.12
C GLY A 92 2.13 0.29 -1.17
N VAL A 93 2.81 0.36 -2.31
CA VAL A 93 2.16 0.46 -3.62
C VAL A 93 1.32 -0.78 -3.91
N PHE A 94 1.83 -1.98 -3.58
CA PHE A 94 1.05 -3.21 -3.69
C PHE A 94 -0.22 -3.14 -2.84
N ALA A 95 -0.08 -2.78 -1.56
CA ALA A 95 -1.19 -2.71 -0.62
C ALA A 95 -2.28 -1.73 -1.05
N GLN A 96 -1.92 -0.56 -1.58
CA GLN A 96 -2.88 0.40 -2.14
C GLN A 96 -3.69 -0.20 -3.28
N ARG A 97 -3.01 -0.84 -4.22
CA ARG A 97 -3.63 -1.41 -5.42
C ARG A 97 -4.44 -2.66 -5.08
N PHE A 98 -3.95 -3.46 -4.15
CA PHE A 98 -4.69 -4.61 -3.63
C PHE A 98 -5.98 -4.17 -2.91
N SER A 99 -5.94 -3.06 -2.16
CA SER A 99 -7.13 -2.49 -1.54
C SER A 99 -8.17 -2.00 -2.56
N LEU A 100 -7.72 -1.53 -3.73
CA LEU A 100 -8.63 -1.16 -4.82
C LEU A 100 -9.24 -2.39 -5.49
N LEU A 101 -8.46 -3.47 -5.64
CA LEU A 101 -8.89 -4.69 -6.35
C LEU A 101 -9.76 -5.62 -5.52
N HIS A 102 -9.51 -5.67 -4.20
CA HIS A 102 -10.16 -6.56 -3.25
C HIS A 102 -10.62 -5.82 -1.97
N PRO A 103 -11.45 -4.78 -2.10
CA PRO A 103 -11.88 -3.99 -0.94
C PRO A 103 -12.68 -4.81 0.06
N GLU A 104 -13.38 -5.84 -0.39
CA GLU A 104 -14.18 -6.75 0.43
C GLU A 104 -13.35 -7.54 1.44
N LEU A 105 -12.07 -7.77 1.18
CA LEU A 105 -11.18 -8.54 2.06
C LEU A 105 -10.56 -7.69 3.18
N ILE A 106 -10.66 -6.35 3.12
CA ILE A 106 -9.84 -5.48 3.96
C ILE A 106 -10.68 -4.75 4.98
N HIS A 107 -10.30 -4.87 6.25
CA HIS A 107 -10.86 -4.05 7.33
C HIS A 107 -10.06 -2.76 7.51
N THR A 108 -8.75 -2.87 7.59
CA THR A 108 -7.83 -1.74 7.82
C THR A 108 -6.61 -1.86 6.93
N ALA A 109 -6.22 -0.78 6.28
CA ALA A 109 -5.01 -0.71 5.48
C ALA A 109 -4.04 0.35 6.03
N CYS A 110 -2.85 -0.08 6.46
CA CYS A 110 -1.79 0.78 6.97
C CYS A 110 -0.66 0.86 5.92
N ILE A 111 -0.56 2.00 5.25
CA ILE A 111 0.24 2.15 4.03
C ILE A 111 1.18 3.33 4.16
N GLY A 112 2.46 3.10 3.96
CA GLY A 112 3.46 4.15 4.06
C GLY A 112 4.46 4.20 2.92
N GLY A 113 5.06 5.37 2.71
CA GLY A 113 6.10 5.60 1.72
C GLY A 113 5.69 5.27 0.27
N ALA A 114 4.41 5.39 -0.04
CA ALA A 114 3.83 4.99 -1.33
C ALA A 114 3.02 6.12 -1.98
N SER A 115 3.33 7.37 -1.65
CA SER A 115 2.55 8.56 -1.98
C SER A 115 2.52 8.93 -3.46
N GLY A 116 3.43 8.36 -4.27
CA GLY A 116 3.55 8.74 -5.69
C GLY A 116 2.40 8.31 -6.60
N SER A 117 1.60 7.32 -6.20
CA SER A 117 0.57 6.71 -7.05
C SER A 117 -0.58 6.10 -6.24
N ILE A 118 -1.17 6.90 -5.33
CA ILE A 118 -2.34 6.48 -4.56
C ILE A 118 -3.52 6.30 -5.52
N PRO A 119 -4.12 5.10 -5.60
CA PRO A 119 -5.29 4.87 -6.43
C PRO A 119 -6.52 5.59 -5.87
N ILE A 120 -7.38 6.03 -6.78
CA ILE A 120 -8.61 6.75 -6.47
C ILE A 120 -9.74 6.12 -7.27
N PRO A 121 -10.90 5.85 -6.69
CA PRO A 121 -12.01 5.24 -7.41
C PRO A 121 -12.74 6.25 -8.33
N ILE A 122 -12.02 6.82 -9.30
CA ILE A 122 -12.56 7.73 -10.31
C ILE A 122 -12.69 7.05 -11.68
N LYS A 123 -13.79 7.36 -12.38
CA LYS A 123 -14.22 6.65 -13.59
C LYS A 123 -13.59 7.17 -14.89
N ASN A 124 -12.80 8.21 -14.86
CA ASN A 124 -12.18 8.83 -16.04
C ASN A 124 -10.69 8.53 -16.19
N ILE A 125 -10.12 7.80 -15.26
CA ILE A 125 -8.72 7.35 -15.29
C ILE A 125 -8.67 5.83 -15.11
N GLY A 126 -7.78 5.17 -15.86
CA GLY A 126 -7.59 3.72 -15.77
C GLY A 126 -6.70 3.29 -14.61
N TYR A 127 -6.68 1.98 -14.40
CA TYR A 127 -5.77 1.33 -13.46
C TYR A 127 -4.29 1.61 -13.83
N PRO A 128 -3.41 1.87 -12.87
CA PRO A 128 -3.58 1.63 -11.44
C PRO A 128 -3.99 2.88 -10.62
N ILE A 129 -4.40 3.97 -11.24
CA ILE A 129 -4.73 5.22 -10.57
C ILE A 129 -6.23 5.38 -10.36
N GLY A 130 -7.04 4.98 -11.34
CA GLY A 130 -8.48 5.04 -11.31
C GLY A 130 -9.14 3.70 -11.65
N ILE A 131 -10.43 3.74 -11.98
CA ILE A 131 -11.27 2.55 -12.20
C ILE A 131 -11.99 2.55 -13.55
N SER A 132 -11.57 3.38 -14.54
CA SER A 132 -12.30 3.46 -15.82
C SER A 132 -12.35 2.13 -16.59
N ASP A 133 -11.34 1.29 -16.41
CA ASP A 133 -11.16 -0.01 -17.04
C ASP A 133 -11.18 -1.18 -16.04
N TYR A 134 -11.67 -0.91 -14.82
CA TYR A 134 -11.69 -1.90 -13.72
C TYR A 134 -12.47 -3.16 -14.11
N LYS A 135 -13.64 -3.01 -14.69
CA LYS A 135 -14.47 -4.13 -15.12
C LYS A 135 -13.82 -4.95 -16.24
N GLU A 136 -13.13 -4.29 -17.16
CA GLU A 136 -12.40 -4.95 -18.24
C GLU A 136 -11.25 -5.80 -17.68
N LEU A 137 -10.50 -5.26 -16.71
CA LEU A 137 -9.36 -5.93 -16.11
C LEU A 137 -9.74 -7.06 -15.14
N THR A 138 -10.82 -6.89 -14.37
CA THR A 138 -11.15 -7.79 -13.26
C THR A 138 -12.37 -8.68 -13.54
N GLY A 139 -13.18 -8.35 -14.55
CA GLY A 139 -14.46 -9.00 -14.80
C GLY A 139 -15.57 -8.60 -13.80
N LYS A 140 -15.30 -7.71 -12.86
CA LYS A 140 -16.21 -7.31 -11.78
C LYS A 140 -16.54 -5.82 -11.84
N GLU A 141 -17.70 -5.41 -11.35
CA GLU A 141 -17.97 -3.99 -11.06
C GLU A 141 -17.18 -3.57 -9.81
N PHE A 142 -16.74 -2.31 -9.76
CA PHE A 142 -16.06 -1.78 -8.60
C PHE A 142 -17.02 -1.62 -7.42
N ASP A 143 -16.67 -2.20 -6.28
CA ASP A 143 -17.44 -2.10 -5.04
C ASP A 143 -17.01 -0.88 -4.23
N MET A 144 -17.68 0.24 -4.49
CA MET A 144 -17.40 1.50 -3.80
C MET A 144 -17.77 1.45 -2.32
N ASP A 145 -18.80 0.72 -1.95
CA ASP A 145 -19.28 0.62 -0.57
C ASP A 145 -18.23 -0.11 0.28
N SER A 146 -17.77 -1.28 -0.16
CA SER A 146 -16.69 -2.00 0.51
C SER A 146 -15.39 -1.18 0.57
N TYR A 147 -15.05 -0.42 -0.48
CA TYR A 147 -13.87 0.43 -0.48
C TYR A 147 -13.95 1.56 0.54
N CYS A 148 -15.11 2.21 0.67
CA CYS A 148 -15.36 3.25 1.67
C CYS A 148 -15.40 2.72 3.11
N GLU A 149 -15.64 1.42 3.31
CA GLU A 149 -15.59 0.79 4.62
C GLU A 149 -14.16 0.60 5.15
N ILE A 150 -13.15 0.55 4.28
CA ILE A 150 -11.76 0.36 4.68
C ILE A 150 -11.27 1.55 5.52
N ASP A 151 -10.68 1.24 6.67
CA ASP A 151 -9.99 2.24 7.49
C ASP A 151 -8.56 2.43 7.01
N PHE A 152 -8.32 3.44 6.19
CA PHE A 152 -6.99 3.73 5.68
C PHE A 152 -6.17 4.56 6.68
N THR A 153 -4.91 4.18 6.87
CA THR A 153 -3.87 5.03 7.45
C THR A 153 -2.75 5.18 6.43
N TYR A 154 -2.63 6.36 5.84
CA TYR A 154 -1.51 6.73 4.97
C TYR A 154 -0.48 7.53 5.75
N TYR A 155 0.80 7.22 5.58
CA TYR A 155 1.87 8.00 6.17
C TYR A 155 3.04 8.18 5.20
N VAL A 156 3.65 9.37 5.26
CA VAL A 156 4.72 9.79 4.37
C VAL A 156 5.68 10.67 5.15
N GLY A 157 6.97 10.54 4.89
CA GLY A 157 7.96 11.47 5.39
C GLY A 157 7.85 12.82 4.67
N GLU A 158 7.89 13.92 5.41
CA GLU A 158 7.87 15.26 4.86
C GLU A 158 8.97 15.48 3.82
N LEU A 159 10.12 14.87 4.05
CA LEU A 159 11.32 15.01 3.24
C LEU A 159 11.46 13.95 2.15
N GLU A 160 10.47 13.08 1.95
CA GLU A 160 10.49 12.12 0.84
C GLU A 160 10.56 12.80 -0.55
N THR A 161 10.17 14.06 -0.63
CA THR A 161 10.32 14.89 -1.83
C THR A 161 11.75 15.42 -2.04
N ILE A 162 12.56 15.49 -1.00
CA ILE A 162 13.97 15.91 -1.08
C ILE A 162 14.83 14.87 -1.81
N ASN A 163 14.34 13.64 -1.92
CA ASN A 163 14.95 12.61 -2.79
C ASN A 163 15.02 12.98 -4.29
N LYS A 164 14.65 14.21 -4.65
CA LYS A 164 15.05 14.83 -5.94
C LYS A 164 16.57 14.79 -6.16
N VAL A 165 17.34 14.61 -5.13
CA VAL A 165 18.80 14.47 -5.20
C VAL A 165 19.25 13.09 -5.70
N ASN A 166 18.41 12.07 -5.62
CA ASN A 166 18.65 10.81 -6.31
C ASN A 166 18.12 10.90 -7.75
N THR A 167 18.73 11.79 -8.52
CA THR A 167 18.65 11.73 -9.97
C THR A 167 19.13 10.36 -10.39
N ARG A 168 18.22 9.49 -10.82
CA ARG A 168 18.59 8.39 -11.67
C ARG A 168 18.72 8.99 -13.07
N PHE A 169 19.68 8.48 -13.82
CA PHE A 169 19.86 8.87 -15.20
C PHE A 169 18.87 8.08 -16.07
N ASP A 170 18.28 8.73 -17.06
CA ASP A 170 17.52 8.03 -18.11
C ASP A 170 18.47 7.15 -18.95
N ASP A 171 17.90 6.43 -19.93
CA ASP A 171 18.68 5.55 -20.80
C ASP A 171 19.71 6.33 -21.67
N ASP A 172 19.56 7.64 -21.75
CA ASP A 172 20.46 8.58 -22.47
C ASP A 172 21.49 9.24 -21.55
N GLY A 173 21.47 8.91 -20.25
CA GLY A 173 22.41 9.46 -19.25
C GLY A 173 22.06 10.86 -18.73
N ASN A 174 20.85 11.36 -18.99
CA ASN A 174 20.39 12.64 -18.45
C ASN A 174 19.78 12.46 -17.06
N PRO A 175 19.94 13.44 -16.14
CA PRO A 175 19.27 13.41 -14.85
C PRO A 175 17.75 13.41 -15.05
N ALA A 176 17.11 12.28 -14.77
CA ALA A 176 15.66 12.18 -14.81
C ALA A 176 15.09 12.30 -13.38
N PRO A 177 14.11 13.17 -13.16
CA PRO A 177 13.36 13.18 -11.90
C PRO A 177 12.80 11.80 -11.59
N MET A 178 12.76 11.41 -10.31
CA MET A 178 12.34 10.06 -9.90
C MET A 178 10.95 9.64 -10.41
N HIS A 179 10.08 10.59 -10.74
CA HIS A 179 8.76 10.37 -11.33
C HIS A 179 8.76 10.20 -12.86
N ASP A 180 9.86 10.54 -13.56
CA ASP A 180 10.04 10.33 -15.01
C ASP A 180 10.81 9.07 -15.36
N MET A 181 11.12 8.25 -14.34
CA MET A 181 11.89 7.04 -14.57
C MET A 181 11.13 6.05 -15.46
N SER A 182 11.85 5.39 -16.34
CA SER A 182 11.37 4.24 -17.14
C SER A 182 10.68 3.18 -16.27
N TYR A 183 11.08 3.06 -15.03
CA TYR A 183 10.45 2.26 -13.98
C TYR A 183 8.97 2.61 -13.76
N PHE A 184 8.62 3.90 -13.62
CA PHE A 184 7.22 4.32 -13.46
C PHE A 184 6.46 4.29 -14.79
N LYS A 185 7.10 4.60 -15.91
CA LYS A 185 6.49 4.50 -17.23
C LYS A 185 5.99 3.09 -17.54
N LYS A 186 6.66 2.08 -16.98
CA LYS A 186 6.31 0.66 -17.18
C LYS A 186 5.33 0.12 -16.15
N SER A 187 5.21 0.73 -14.97
CA SER A 187 4.24 0.32 -13.93
C SER A 187 2.90 1.05 -14.03
N VAL A 188 2.90 2.22 -14.65
CA VAL A 188 1.71 3.06 -14.92
C VAL A 188 1.75 3.45 -16.39
N PRO A 189 0.70 3.17 -17.18
CA PRO A 189 0.62 3.64 -18.57
C PRO A 189 0.90 5.15 -18.65
N SER A 190 1.63 5.58 -19.66
CA SER A 190 2.08 6.99 -19.80
C SER A 190 0.91 7.98 -19.77
N GLU A 191 -0.20 7.64 -20.41
CA GLU A 191 -1.40 8.47 -20.41
C GLU A 191 -2.04 8.57 -19.03
N VAL A 192 -2.16 7.45 -18.30
CA VAL A 192 -2.67 7.42 -16.92
C VAL A 192 -1.79 8.24 -16.00
N GLY A 193 -0.47 8.13 -16.13
CA GLY A 193 0.49 8.92 -15.36
C GLY A 193 0.42 10.43 -15.69
N LYS A 194 0.16 10.79 -16.94
CA LYS A 194 -0.06 12.18 -17.37
C LYS A 194 -1.34 12.73 -16.75
N GLN A 195 -2.46 12.02 -16.87
CA GLN A 195 -3.74 12.41 -16.27
C GLN A 195 -3.62 12.57 -14.74
N GLN A 196 -2.88 11.68 -14.07
CA GLN A 196 -2.63 11.78 -12.63
C GLN A 196 -1.91 13.09 -12.29
N ARG A 197 -0.86 13.46 -13.04
CA ARG A 197 -0.12 14.70 -12.81
C ARG A 197 -0.98 15.94 -13.09
N GLU A 198 -1.77 15.92 -14.15
CA GLU A 198 -2.69 17.00 -14.48
C GLU A 198 -3.71 17.27 -13.36
N LEU A 199 -4.25 16.20 -12.73
CA LEU A 199 -5.24 16.33 -11.66
C LEU A 199 -4.61 16.65 -10.31
N PHE A 200 -3.53 15.97 -9.95
CA PHE A 200 -2.99 15.99 -8.58
C PHE A 200 -1.63 16.66 -8.45
N GLY A 201 -1.00 17.07 -9.55
CA GLY A 201 0.28 17.79 -9.58
C GLY A 201 1.50 16.88 -9.77
N ASP A 202 2.61 17.53 -10.10
CA ASP A 202 3.88 16.87 -10.41
C ASP A 202 4.64 16.42 -9.16
N GLU A 203 4.56 17.20 -8.09
CA GLU A 203 5.27 16.94 -6.85
C GLU A 203 4.61 15.81 -6.05
N MET A 204 5.39 14.79 -5.71
CA MET A 204 4.89 13.57 -5.07
C MET A 204 4.14 13.84 -3.75
N PHE A 205 4.66 14.73 -2.91
CA PHE A 205 4.06 15.09 -1.64
C PHE A 205 2.74 15.85 -1.80
N GLU A 206 2.72 16.87 -2.67
CA GLU A 206 1.50 17.63 -2.96
C GLU A 206 0.45 16.76 -3.66
N ARG A 207 0.88 15.86 -4.55
CA ARG A 207 0.00 14.88 -5.17
C ARG A 207 -0.65 13.97 -4.13
N ALA A 208 0.13 13.49 -3.16
CA ALA A 208 -0.40 12.67 -2.08
C ALA A 208 -1.47 13.40 -1.26
N LYS A 209 -1.24 14.67 -0.91
CA LYS A 209 -2.23 15.49 -0.19
C LYS A 209 -3.53 15.62 -0.96
N LYS A 210 -3.46 16.07 -2.23
CA LYS A 210 -4.64 16.24 -3.08
C LYS A 210 -5.40 14.93 -3.28
N THR A 211 -4.67 13.83 -3.45
CA THR A 211 -5.29 12.50 -3.57
C THR A 211 -6.04 12.12 -2.31
N VAL A 212 -5.45 12.35 -1.14
CA VAL A 212 -6.10 12.09 0.15
C VAL A 212 -7.33 12.96 0.35
N GLU A 213 -7.27 14.24 -0.04
CA GLU A 213 -8.42 15.15 0.00
C GLU A 213 -9.55 14.64 -0.89
N THR A 214 -9.26 14.27 -2.13
CA THR A 214 -10.24 13.68 -3.06
C THR A 214 -10.87 12.40 -2.50
N LEU A 215 -10.08 11.52 -1.90
CA LEU A 215 -10.61 10.29 -1.26
C LEU A 215 -11.58 10.61 -0.11
N LYS A 216 -11.25 11.60 0.72
CA LYS A 216 -12.14 12.06 1.80
C LYS A 216 -13.46 12.64 1.28
N GLU A 217 -13.40 13.43 0.20
CA GLU A 217 -14.59 13.97 -0.47
C GLU A 217 -15.49 12.88 -1.03
N GLN A 218 -14.92 11.73 -1.42
CA GLN A 218 -15.66 10.54 -1.85
C GLN A 218 -16.18 9.66 -0.69
N GLY A 219 -15.97 10.07 0.57
CA GLY A 219 -16.43 9.33 1.75
C GLY A 219 -15.48 8.24 2.23
N VAL A 220 -14.27 8.13 1.68
CA VAL A 220 -13.27 7.15 2.11
C VAL A 220 -12.71 7.52 3.48
N LYS A 221 -12.69 6.56 4.40
CA LYS A 221 -12.14 6.72 5.75
C LYS A 221 -10.61 6.69 5.72
N ILE A 222 -9.99 7.85 5.65
CA ILE A 222 -8.54 7.95 5.49
C ILE A 222 -7.91 8.90 6.51
N ASN A 223 -6.94 8.38 7.28
CA ASN A 223 -6.09 9.13 8.19
C ASN A 223 -4.72 9.33 7.52
N HIS A 224 -4.40 10.57 7.18
CA HIS A 224 -3.13 10.93 6.57
C HIS A 224 -2.16 11.49 7.60
N LYS A 225 -1.00 10.86 7.76
CA LYS A 225 0.05 11.28 8.70
C LYS A 225 1.29 11.74 7.94
N ILE A 226 1.70 12.97 8.20
CA ILE A 226 2.97 13.53 7.74
C ILE A 226 3.98 13.37 8.88
N LEU A 227 5.10 12.72 8.59
CA LEU A 227 6.19 12.51 9.53
C LEU A 227 7.24 13.61 9.31
N TYR A 228 7.22 14.60 10.18
CA TYR A 228 8.12 15.77 10.09
C TYR A 228 9.59 15.35 10.27
N ASN A 229 10.48 15.99 9.52
CA ASN A 229 11.90 15.69 9.46
C ASN A 229 12.23 14.23 9.12
N CYS A 230 11.31 13.49 8.53
CA CYS A 230 11.50 12.11 8.11
C CYS A 230 11.70 12.01 6.60
N ILE A 231 12.70 11.24 6.22
CA ILE A 231 12.98 10.80 4.85
C ILE A 231 12.61 9.32 4.70
N HIS A 232 12.55 8.81 3.49
CA HIS A 232 12.01 7.49 3.16
C HIS A 232 12.56 6.32 4.01
N ASN A 233 13.85 6.31 4.33
CA ASN A 233 14.46 5.26 5.16
C ASN A 233 15.70 5.75 5.90
N ASP A 234 16.14 4.96 6.90
CA ASP A 234 17.27 5.31 7.78
C ASP A 234 18.57 5.48 6.98
N ARG A 235 18.80 4.65 5.94
CA ARG A 235 20.01 4.73 5.11
C ARG A 235 20.09 6.06 4.34
N GLU A 236 18.97 6.52 3.84
CA GLU A 236 18.89 7.83 3.17
C GLU A 236 19.05 8.96 4.17
N ALA A 237 18.50 8.83 5.39
CA ALA A 237 18.68 9.79 6.45
C ALA A 237 20.15 9.93 6.85
N GLU A 238 20.86 8.82 7.05
CA GLU A 238 22.29 8.80 7.35
C GLU A 238 23.11 9.49 6.26
N LYS A 239 22.82 9.19 4.99
CA LYS A 239 23.50 9.83 3.85
C LYS A 239 23.23 11.31 3.82
N TYR A 240 21.97 11.72 3.95
CA TYR A 240 21.56 13.13 3.93
C TYR A 240 22.24 13.93 5.03
N ASN A 241 22.24 13.43 6.28
CA ASN A 241 22.86 14.09 7.42
C ASN A 241 24.39 14.25 7.24
N LYS A 242 25.03 13.26 6.60
CA LYS A 242 26.46 13.31 6.30
C LYS A 242 26.79 14.37 5.24
N GLU A 243 25.95 14.52 4.24
CA GLU A 243 26.13 15.47 3.13
C GLU A 243 25.73 16.90 3.50
N ASN A 244 24.96 17.09 4.57
CA ASN A 244 24.42 18.38 5.01
C ASN A 244 24.73 18.68 6.50
N PRO A 245 26.00 18.77 6.89
CA PRO A 245 26.37 19.08 8.27
C PRO A 245 25.88 20.48 8.66
N GLY A 246 25.21 20.60 9.82
CA GLY A 246 24.68 21.88 10.32
C GLY A 246 23.21 22.15 10.01
N ILE A 247 22.53 21.27 9.28
CA ILE A 247 21.09 21.27 9.14
C ILE A 247 20.47 20.37 10.24
N PRO A 248 19.21 20.60 10.66
CA PRO A 248 18.55 19.70 11.62
C PRO A 248 18.63 18.25 11.18
N ILE A 249 18.96 17.36 12.11
CA ILE A 249 19.12 15.93 11.85
C ILE A 249 17.80 15.35 11.34
N VAL A 250 17.88 14.68 10.19
CA VAL A 250 16.78 13.94 9.60
C VAL A 250 16.78 12.51 10.08
N THR A 251 15.62 11.94 10.25
CA THR A 251 15.44 10.53 10.65
C THR A 251 14.76 9.72 9.57
N GLY A 252 14.98 8.41 9.57
CA GLY A 252 14.14 7.50 8.78
C GLY A 252 12.79 7.27 9.45
N VAL A 253 11.86 6.76 8.69
CA VAL A 253 10.47 6.55 9.15
C VAL A 253 10.27 5.30 10.02
N ARG A 254 11.31 4.49 10.29
CA ARG A 254 11.16 3.15 10.88
C ARG A 254 10.44 3.16 12.23
N GLU A 255 10.89 3.98 13.18
CA GLU A 255 10.29 4.03 14.51
C GLU A 255 8.85 4.55 14.49
N GLU A 256 8.61 5.59 13.71
CA GLU A 256 7.28 6.16 13.54
C GLU A 256 6.33 5.18 12.84
N ARG A 257 6.82 4.47 11.85
CA ARG A 257 6.09 3.39 11.18
C ARG A 257 5.58 2.35 12.17
N ASP A 258 6.44 1.87 13.05
CA ASP A 258 6.07 0.85 14.04
C ASP A 258 5.02 1.36 15.03
N LYS A 259 5.11 2.64 15.45
CA LYS A 259 4.07 3.30 16.26
C LYS A 259 2.74 3.41 15.52
N ILE A 260 2.77 3.76 14.23
CA ILE A 260 1.58 3.91 13.39
C ILE A 260 0.90 2.55 13.20
N ILE A 261 1.65 1.49 12.88
CA ILE A 261 1.12 0.14 12.73
C ILE A 261 0.45 -0.32 14.02
N LYS A 262 1.11 -0.15 15.18
CA LYS A 262 0.53 -0.48 16.49
C LYS A 262 -0.75 0.30 16.79
N ALA A 263 -0.77 1.59 16.48
CA ALA A 263 -1.96 2.42 16.69
C ALA A 263 -3.13 2.00 15.78
N SER A 264 -2.86 1.69 14.51
CA SER A 264 -3.86 1.21 13.56
C SER A 264 -4.43 -0.15 13.94
N LEU A 265 -3.58 -1.08 14.41
CA LEU A 265 -4.01 -2.37 14.96
C LEU A 265 -4.89 -2.23 16.20
N ARG A 266 -4.55 -1.31 17.12
CA ARG A 266 -5.37 -1.04 18.31
C ARG A 266 -6.73 -0.48 17.94
N ALA A 267 -6.77 0.50 17.04
CA ALA A 267 -8.02 1.10 16.56
C ALA A 267 -8.94 0.07 15.90
N MET A 268 -8.41 -0.81 15.05
CA MET A 268 -9.14 -1.92 14.46
C MET A 268 -9.79 -2.80 15.52
N ASN A 269 -9.02 -3.25 16.49
CA ASN A 269 -9.52 -4.12 17.55
C ASN A 269 -10.56 -3.47 18.47
N GLU A 270 -10.47 -2.16 18.72
CA GLU A 270 -11.47 -1.44 19.52
C GLU A 270 -12.81 -1.37 18.79
N ARG A 271 -12.79 -1.14 17.48
CA ARG A 271 -14.02 -1.13 16.65
C ARG A 271 -14.67 -2.49 16.57
N GLN A 272 -13.91 -3.56 16.43
CA GLN A 272 -14.44 -4.92 16.44
C GLN A 272 -15.17 -5.21 17.76
N LYS A 273 -14.57 -4.87 18.90
CA LYS A 273 -15.22 -5.00 20.21
C LYS A 273 -16.51 -4.20 20.36
N HIS A 274 -16.58 -3.03 19.72
CA HIS A 274 -17.82 -2.23 19.71
C HIS A 274 -18.90 -2.90 18.89
N LYS A 275 -18.59 -3.38 17.69
CA LYS A 275 -19.55 -4.13 16.84
C LYS A 275 -20.10 -5.37 17.57
N GLU A 276 -19.25 -6.19 18.17
CA GLU A 276 -19.68 -7.37 18.94
C GLU A 276 -20.60 -7.02 20.11
N LYS A 277 -20.42 -5.86 20.74
CA LYS A 277 -21.30 -5.40 21.84
C LYS A 277 -22.64 -4.90 21.30
N GLU A 278 -22.65 -4.20 20.18
CA GLU A 278 -23.87 -3.73 19.54
C GLU A 278 -24.72 -4.90 19.06
N GLU A 279 -24.11 -5.91 18.41
CA GLU A 279 -24.80 -7.13 17.96
C GLU A 279 -25.40 -7.94 19.12
N LYS A 280 -24.72 -7.99 20.29
CA LYS A 280 -25.24 -8.67 21.50
C LYS A 280 -26.36 -7.91 22.20
N ASN A 281 -26.52 -6.61 21.92
CA ASN A 281 -27.53 -5.75 22.53
C ASN A 281 -28.75 -5.50 21.63
N ILE A 282 -28.84 -6.14 20.45
CA ILE A 282 -30.04 -6.09 19.60
C ILE A 282 -31.07 -7.04 20.23
N PRO A 283 -32.22 -6.52 20.74
CA PRO A 283 -33.28 -7.38 21.27
C PRO A 283 -33.87 -8.23 20.14
N ASN A 284 -34.06 -9.53 20.40
CA ASN A 284 -34.78 -10.45 19.50
C ASN A 284 -36.21 -10.02 19.23
#